data_8f6977e93197a72ba02d6c80e28c52ba
#
_entry.id   8f6977e93197a72ba02d6c80e28c52ba
#
_cell.length_a   1.000
_cell.length_b   1.000
_cell.length_c   1.000
_cell.angle_alpha   90.00
_cell.angle_beta   90.00
_cell.angle_gamma   90.00
#
_symmetry.space_group_name_H-M   'P 1'
#
loop_
_entity.id
_entity.type
_entity.pdbx_description
1 polymer ?
#
loop_
_entity_poly.entity_id
_entity_poly.type
_entity_poly.pdbx_seq_one_letter_code
_entity_poly.pdbx_strand_id
1 'polypeptide(L)'
;MGGLSASASPETVLIHFPDRRQNMAVLNYDAVNKYWSTARPSILGPYMMDGFGFPAAAGRFRFREETQICQRLIGGLNPNGTVLDLGSGIGYWAEHFAEHFAKVVAVEASTPLCDTLKQRCASYPHVEIIEGDVLLFEPEDRYELVFLGGLLMYLNEGDVVSLLQKLLDSLKPGGIIVCRETTVRKGVVTREGGYQAVYRSAETYTRIFNECGLSTVKVKRNTPYVLLQMGCEFVKKWKALVPKPLRMIPVVGHLVYAVLRISYPWIVHIPGLFGLEYPLLTNHFFVLRPDSPVPSDIQAASAAS
;
A
#
# COMPACT_ATOMS: atom_id res chain seq x y z
N MET A 1 34.24 24.84 -6.98
CA MET A 1 34.10 24.30 -5.60
C MET A 1 32.60 24.34 -5.31
N GLY A 2 31.92 23.26 -5.63
CA GLY A 2 30.48 23.11 -5.43
C GLY A 2 30.25 22.10 -4.31
N GLY A 3 29.69 22.57 -3.20
CA GLY A 3 29.39 21.75 -2.04
C GLY A 3 28.32 20.70 -2.36
N LEU A 4 28.68 19.44 -2.18
CA LEU A 4 27.74 18.32 -2.15
C LEU A 4 26.88 18.47 -0.90
N SER A 5 25.62 18.82 -1.09
CA SER A 5 24.60 18.76 -0.04
C SER A 5 24.42 17.29 0.39
N ALA A 6 24.71 17.02 1.65
CA ALA A 6 24.49 15.73 2.26
C ALA A 6 23.01 15.34 2.18
N SER A 7 22.75 14.25 1.48
CA SER A 7 21.46 13.56 1.52
C SER A 7 21.21 13.11 2.97
N ALA A 8 20.12 13.55 3.57
CA ALA A 8 19.69 13.09 4.87
C ALA A 8 19.52 11.57 4.81
N SER A 9 20.37 10.86 5.54
CA SER A 9 20.28 9.42 5.73
C SER A 9 18.97 9.12 6.45
N PRO A 10 18.20 8.10 6.05
CA PRO A 10 17.04 7.68 6.83
C PRO A 10 17.54 7.22 8.21
N GLU A 11 17.21 8.00 9.23
CA GLU A 11 17.50 7.63 10.62
C GLU A 11 16.96 6.23 10.89
N THR A 12 17.80 5.38 11.43
CA THR A 12 17.45 4.03 11.86
C THR A 12 16.55 4.13 13.08
N VAL A 13 15.25 4.32 12.85
CA VAL A 13 14.26 4.36 13.92
C VAL A 13 14.01 2.92 14.37
N LEU A 14 14.49 2.62 15.57
CA LEU A 14 14.05 1.45 16.34
C LEU A 14 12.53 1.59 16.53
N ILE A 15 11.77 0.63 16.02
CA ILE A 15 10.34 0.53 16.35
C ILE A 15 10.29 0.11 17.82
N HIS A 16 10.08 1.08 18.69
CA HIS A 16 9.78 0.83 20.09
C HIS A 16 8.29 0.50 20.16
N PHE A 17 7.92 -0.67 20.66
CA PHE A 17 6.53 -1.02 20.93
C PHE A 17 6.19 -0.50 22.32
N PRO A 18 5.36 0.53 22.45
CA PRO A 18 4.92 0.98 23.76
C PRO A 18 3.96 -0.03 24.40
N ASP A 19 3.98 -0.05 25.74
CA ASP A 19 3.15 -0.89 26.59
C ASP A 19 1.65 -0.67 26.33
N ARG A 20 0.84 -1.70 26.58
CA ARG A 20 -0.56 -1.96 26.12
C ARG A 20 -1.65 -0.95 26.55
N ARG A 21 -1.32 0.28 26.95
CA ARG A 21 -2.29 1.30 27.36
C ARG A 21 -1.84 2.70 26.91
N GLN A 22 -1.84 2.95 25.61
CA GLN A 22 -1.65 4.33 25.16
C GLN A 22 -2.81 4.76 24.28
N ASN A 23 -3.30 5.99 24.52
CA ASN A 23 -4.15 6.75 23.62
C ASN A 23 -3.60 6.60 22.21
N MET A 24 -4.46 6.19 21.26
CA MET A 24 -4.05 6.12 19.87
C MET A 24 -3.56 7.52 19.46
N ALA A 25 -2.25 7.64 19.20
CA ALA A 25 -1.70 8.89 18.73
C ALA A 25 -2.36 9.22 17.39
N VAL A 26 -2.93 10.39 17.28
CA VAL A 26 -3.55 10.89 16.05
C VAL A 26 -2.43 11.29 15.09
N LEU A 27 -2.52 10.87 13.84
CA LEU A 27 -1.58 11.29 12.80
C LEU A 27 -1.67 12.81 12.60
N ASN A 28 -0.50 13.43 12.49
CA ASN A 28 -0.39 14.81 12.04
C ASN A 28 -0.29 14.82 10.51
N TYR A 29 -1.34 15.26 9.84
CA TYR A 29 -1.40 15.28 8.36
C TYR A 29 -0.38 16.24 7.74
N ASP A 30 0.02 17.31 8.41
CA ASP A 30 1.09 18.18 7.91
C ASP A 30 2.42 17.43 7.83
N ALA A 31 2.72 16.57 8.83
CA ALA A 31 3.91 15.74 8.82
C ALA A 31 3.83 14.62 7.76
N VAL A 32 2.67 14.00 7.58
CA VAL A 32 2.42 13.00 6.52
C VAL A 32 2.60 13.64 5.14
N ASN A 33 1.93 14.77 4.89
CA ASN A 33 2.01 15.49 3.62
C ASN A 33 3.42 16.01 3.34
N LYS A 34 4.12 16.54 4.35
CA LYS A 34 5.52 16.96 4.24
C LYS A 34 6.44 15.79 3.85
N TYR A 35 6.23 14.60 4.44
CA TYR A 35 7.01 13.42 4.10
C TYR A 35 6.83 13.05 2.62
N TRP A 36 5.57 12.95 2.17
CA TRP A 36 5.26 12.55 0.81
C TRP A 36 5.58 13.62 -0.24
N SER A 37 5.46 14.92 0.09
CA SER A 37 5.87 16.02 -0.82
C SER A 37 7.37 16.05 -1.12
N THR A 38 8.18 15.41 -0.27
CA THR A 38 9.63 15.28 -0.46
C THR A 38 10.06 13.88 -0.92
N ALA A 39 9.11 12.96 -1.03
CA ALA A 39 9.37 11.59 -1.45
C ALA A 39 9.91 11.54 -2.89
N ARG A 40 10.85 10.63 -3.13
CA ARG A 40 11.42 10.39 -4.45
C ARG A 40 11.25 8.93 -4.83
N PRO A 41 11.07 8.62 -6.13
CA PRO A 41 11.03 7.24 -6.59
C PRO A 41 12.26 6.47 -6.12
N SER A 42 12.02 5.33 -5.49
CA SER A 42 13.06 4.40 -5.05
C SER A 42 13.55 3.55 -6.20
N ILE A 43 14.78 3.06 -6.12
CA ILE A 43 15.29 2.03 -7.05
C ILE A 43 14.47 0.73 -6.99
N LEU A 44 13.73 0.50 -5.91
CA LEU A 44 12.82 -0.63 -5.74
C LEU A 44 11.39 -0.33 -6.25
N GLY A 45 11.24 0.72 -7.05
CA GLY A 45 9.96 1.11 -7.64
C GLY A 45 8.97 1.67 -6.60
N PRO A 46 7.75 1.09 -6.46
CA PRO A 46 6.70 1.63 -5.58
C PRO A 46 6.98 1.43 -4.09
N TYR A 47 8.11 0.82 -3.75
CA TYR A 47 8.41 0.42 -2.38
C TYR A 47 9.56 1.25 -1.81
N MET A 48 9.30 1.99 -0.75
CA MET A 48 10.27 2.80 -0.03
C MET A 48 11.17 1.92 0.86
N MET A 49 12.01 1.08 0.23
CA MET A 49 12.87 0.10 0.91
C MET A 49 14.36 0.40 0.72
N ASP A 50 14.70 1.65 0.52
CA ASP A 50 16.09 2.09 0.35
C ASP A 50 16.91 1.88 1.63
N GLY A 51 18.21 1.81 1.48
CA GLY A 51 19.13 1.64 2.60
C GLY A 51 19.35 0.20 3.07
N PHE A 52 18.69 -0.81 2.46
CA PHE A 52 18.89 -2.23 2.78
C PHE A 52 19.87 -2.94 1.85
N GLY A 53 20.30 -2.28 0.76
CA GLY A 53 21.20 -2.85 -0.22
C GLY A 53 20.57 -3.95 -1.06
N PHE A 54 19.25 -3.98 -1.20
CA PHE A 54 18.57 -4.90 -2.10
C PHE A 54 18.75 -4.48 -3.56
N PRO A 55 18.88 -5.44 -4.49
CA PRO A 55 18.91 -5.13 -5.92
C PRO A 55 17.52 -4.69 -6.42
N ALA A 56 17.46 -3.89 -7.49
CA ALA A 56 16.20 -3.50 -8.13
C ALA A 56 15.32 -4.70 -8.52
N ALA A 57 15.93 -5.86 -8.76
CA ALA A 57 15.21 -7.12 -8.99
C ALA A 57 14.28 -7.52 -7.83
N ALA A 58 14.56 -7.09 -6.60
CA ALA A 58 13.72 -7.37 -5.44
C ALA A 58 12.37 -6.64 -5.54
N GLY A 59 12.39 -5.37 -5.94
CA GLY A 59 11.16 -4.60 -6.18
C GLY A 59 10.34 -5.17 -7.35
N ARG A 60 10.99 -5.49 -8.47
CA ARG A 60 10.33 -6.12 -9.63
C ARG A 60 9.71 -7.46 -9.29
N PHE A 61 10.44 -8.31 -8.55
CA PHE A 61 9.91 -9.59 -8.08
C PHE A 61 8.66 -9.38 -7.22
N ARG A 62 8.75 -8.51 -6.21
CA ARG A 62 7.63 -8.25 -5.31
C ARG A 62 6.41 -7.74 -6.08
N PHE A 63 6.58 -6.76 -6.96
CA PHE A 63 5.47 -6.19 -7.72
C PHE A 63 4.80 -7.24 -8.61
N ARG A 64 5.58 -8.03 -9.35
CA ARG A 64 5.06 -9.11 -10.20
C ARG A 64 4.22 -10.13 -9.40
N GLU A 65 4.70 -10.56 -8.24
CA GLU A 65 3.96 -11.52 -7.41
C GLU A 65 2.69 -10.87 -6.80
N GLU A 66 2.77 -9.58 -6.41
CA GLU A 66 1.62 -8.84 -5.90
C GLU A 66 0.55 -8.63 -6.98
N THR A 67 0.93 -8.29 -8.22
CA THR A 67 -0.03 -8.17 -9.33
C THR A 67 -0.72 -9.49 -9.64
N GLN A 68 0.00 -10.62 -9.60
CA GLN A 68 -0.62 -11.95 -9.74
C GLN A 68 -1.61 -12.27 -8.61
N ILE A 69 -1.32 -11.85 -7.38
CA ILE A 69 -2.28 -11.99 -6.28
C ILE A 69 -3.51 -11.13 -6.57
N CYS A 70 -3.32 -9.86 -6.92
CA CYS A 70 -4.40 -8.93 -7.22
C CYS A 70 -5.28 -9.43 -8.37
N GLN A 71 -4.69 -9.85 -9.49
CA GLN A 71 -5.43 -10.40 -10.64
C GLN A 71 -6.33 -11.57 -10.26
N ARG A 72 -5.85 -12.49 -9.40
CA ARG A 72 -6.69 -13.60 -8.90
C ARG A 72 -7.83 -13.16 -7.98
N LEU A 73 -7.72 -11.99 -7.35
CA LEU A 73 -8.76 -11.42 -6.51
C LEU A 73 -9.82 -10.67 -7.31
N ILE A 74 -9.43 -10.03 -8.42
CA ILE A 74 -10.29 -9.20 -9.25
C ILE A 74 -10.74 -9.87 -10.55
N GLY A 75 -10.31 -11.10 -10.82
CA GLY A 75 -10.49 -11.79 -12.12
C GLY A 75 -11.93 -12.06 -12.54
N GLY A 76 -12.93 -11.75 -11.70
CA GLY A 76 -14.35 -11.83 -12.04
C GLY A 76 -14.99 -10.48 -12.39
N LEU A 77 -14.22 -9.39 -12.39
CA LEU A 77 -14.70 -8.05 -12.71
C LEU A 77 -14.79 -7.82 -14.22
N ASN A 78 -15.65 -6.89 -14.61
CA ASN A 78 -15.80 -6.52 -16.01
C ASN A 78 -14.61 -5.67 -16.50
N PRO A 79 -13.80 -6.14 -17.46
CA PRO A 79 -12.65 -5.39 -17.96
C PRO A 79 -13.05 -4.09 -18.70
N ASN A 80 -14.31 -3.97 -19.16
CA ASN A 80 -14.84 -2.73 -19.73
C ASN A 80 -15.28 -1.71 -18.65
N GLY A 81 -15.06 -2.03 -17.39
CA GLY A 81 -15.36 -1.15 -16.26
C GLY A 81 -14.32 -0.07 -16.02
N THR A 82 -14.61 0.79 -15.04
CA THR A 82 -13.72 1.86 -14.57
C THR A 82 -13.07 1.43 -13.26
N VAL A 83 -11.76 1.66 -13.11
CA VAL A 83 -11.01 1.48 -11.88
C VAL A 83 -10.69 2.84 -11.27
N LEU A 84 -10.80 2.95 -9.95
CA LEU A 84 -10.31 4.06 -9.15
C LEU A 84 -9.10 3.58 -8.34
N ASP A 85 -7.92 4.18 -8.56
CA ASP A 85 -6.69 3.94 -7.79
C ASP A 85 -6.42 5.16 -6.90
N LEU A 86 -6.68 5.03 -5.60
CA LEU A 86 -6.52 6.11 -4.62
C LEU A 86 -5.18 6.02 -3.90
N GLY A 87 -4.43 7.13 -3.91
CA GLY A 87 -3.06 7.18 -3.45
C GLY A 87 -2.15 6.41 -4.41
N SER A 88 -2.24 6.71 -5.71
CA SER A 88 -1.59 5.98 -6.80
C SER A 88 -0.06 6.04 -6.75
N GLY A 89 0.52 6.96 -5.97
CA GLY A 89 1.96 7.13 -5.85
C GLY A 89 2.60 7.41 -7.20
N ILE A 90 3.62 6.64 -7.56
CA ILE A 90 4.32 6.76 -8.84
C ILE A 90 3.69 5.93 -9.98
N GLY A 91 2.46 5.45 -9.81
CA GLY A 91 1.61 4.92 -10.86
C GLY A 91 1.79 3.46 -11.25
N TYR A 92 2.49 2.63 -10.47
CA TYR A 92 2.68 1.21 -10.82
C TYR A 92 1.36 0.43 -10.85
N TRP A 93 0.42 0.71 -9.94
CA TRP A 93 -0.88 0.07 -9.94
C TRP A 93 -1.79 0.65 -11.00
N ALA A 94 -1.79 1.97 -11.19
CA ALA A 94 -2.54 2.63 -12.27
C ALA A 94 -2.14 2.08 -13.65
N GLU A 95 -0.84 1.95 -13.94
CA GLU A 95 -0.31 1.31 -15.16
C GLU A 95 -0.80 -0.14 -15.30
N HIS A 96 -0.68 -0.93 -14.22
CA HIS A 96 -1.16 -2.31 -14.22
C HIS A 96 -2.67 -2.41 -14.52
N PHE A 97 -3.49 -1.55 -13.93
CA PHE A 97 -4.92 -1.54 -14.21
C PHE A 97 -5.24 -1.04 -15.61
N ALA A 98 -4.47 -0.09 -16.15
CA ALA A 98 -4.63 0.38 -17.53
C ALA A 98 -4.40 -0.72 -18.58
N GLU A 99 -3.58 -1.73 -18.27
CA GLU A 99 -3.41 -2.91 -19.13
C GLU A 99 -4.63 -3.85 -19.16
N HIS A 100 -5.58 -3.70 -18.21
CA HIS A 100 -6.62 -4.69 -17.96
C HIS A 100 -8.04 -4.12 -17.95
N PHE A 101 -8.21 -2.79 -17.87
CA PHE A 101 -9.50 -2.13 -17.77
C PHE A 101 -9.64 -0.99 -18.78
N ALA A 102 -10.88 -0.70 -19.17
CA ALA A 102 -11.18 0.31 -20.18
C ALA A 102 -10.94 1.76 -19.72
N LYS A 103 -11.04 2.05 -18.42
CA LYS A 103 -10.75 3.37 -17.84
C LYS A 103 -10.12 3.22 -16.46
N VAL A 104 -9.12 4.06 -16.15
CA VAL A 104 -8.52 4.18 -14.84
C VAL A 104 -8.56 5.65 -14.41
N VAL A 105 -9.03 5.90 -13.21
CA VAL A 105 -8.92 7.20 -12.53
C VAL A 105 -7.90 7.03 -11.42
N ALA A 106 -6.80 7.79 -11.48
CA ALA A 106 -5.67 7.70 -10.55
C ALA A 106 -5.55 9.01 -9.77
N VAL A 107 -5.64 8.95 -8.43
CA VAL A 107 -5.59 10.12 -7.55
C VAL A 107 -4.31 10.09 -6.72
N GLU A 108 -3.53 11.17 -6.74
CA GLU A 108 -2.29 11.30 -5.97
C GLU A 108 -2.12 12.74 -5.46
N ALA A 109 -1.84 12.89 -4.16
CA ALA A 109 -1.72 14.21 -3.51
C ALA A 109 -0.33 14.83 -3.66
N SER A 110 0.71 14.01 -3.78
CA SER A 110 2.10 14.46 -3.86
C SER A 110 2.48 14.86 -5.28
N THR A 111 2.69 16.15 -5.56
CA THR A 111 3.11 16.64 -6.88
C THR A 111 4.30 15.87 -7.46
N PRO A 112 5.42 15.61 -6.73
CA PRO A 112 6.54 14.85 -7.30
C PRO A 112 6.19 13.41 -7.68
N LEU A 113 5.29 12.77 -6.94
CA LEU A 113 4.82 11.41 -7.27
C LEU A 113 3.82 11.46 -8.42
N CYS A 114 2.92 12.45 -8.44
CA CYS A 114 1.96 12.68 -9.52
C CYS A 114 2.67 12.94 -10.86
N ASP A 115 3.77 13.71 -10.88
CA ASP A 115 4.57 13.92 -12.09
C ASP A 115 5.18 12.61 -12.62
N THR A 116 5.61 11.74 -11.72
CA THR A 116 6.12 10.41 -12.10
C THR A 116 4.99 9.51 -12.60
N LEU A 117 3.80 9.58 -11.98
CA LEU A 117 2.59 8.88 -12.41
C LEU A 117 2.18 9.32 -13.83
N LYS A 118 2.15 10.63 -14.11
CA LYS A 118 1.87 11.19 -15.45
C LYS A 118 2.84 10.65 -16.51
N GLN A 119 4.15 10.62 -16.19
CA GLN A 119 5.15 10.08 -17.10
C GLN A 119 4.97 8.58 -17.35
N ARG A 120 4.67 7.80 -16.31
CA ARG A 120 4.45 6.35 -16.41
C ARG A 120 3.24 6.00 -17.24
N CYS A 121 2.14 6.71 -17.04
CA CYS A 121 0.88 6.45 -17.71
C CYS A 121 0.72 7.19 -19.05
N ALA A 122 1.73 7.91 -19.54
CA ALA A 122 1.65 8.72 -20.76
C ALA A 122 1.24 7.93 -22.03
N SER A 123 1.51 6.62 -22.09
CA SER A 123 1.10 5.74 -23.20
C SER A 123 -0.32 5.21 -23.09
N TYR A 124 -1.04 5.50 -22.00
CA TYR A 124 -2.39 5.01 -21.73
C TYR A 124 -3.39 6.17 -21.74
N PRO A 125 -3.98 6.54 -22.89
CA PRO A 125 -4.88 7.72 -23.01
C PRO A 125 -6.19 7.60 -22.21
N HIS A 126 -6.52 6.40 -21.74
CA HIS A 126 -7.68 6.10 -20.91
C HIS A 126 -7.39 6.15 -19.41
N VAL A 127 -6.20 6.61 -19.02
CA VAL A 127 -5.85 6.91 -17.62
C VAL A 127 -6.05 8.39 -17.36
N GLU A 128 -7.01 8.69 -16.52
CA GLU A 128 -7.26 10.02 -15.99
C GLU A 128 -6.48 10.21 -14.70
N ILE A 129 -5.71 11.29 -14.60
CA ILE A 129 -4.86 11.55 -13.43
C ILE A 129 -5.33 12.83 -12.75
N ILE A 130 -5.67 12.69 -11.46
CA ILE A 130 -6.13 13.78 -10.60
C ILE A 130 -5.08 14.03 -9.53
N GLU A 131 -4.49 15.23 -9.53
CA GLU A 131 -3.62 15.68 -8.45
C GLU A 131 -4.47 16.28 -7.33
N GLY A 132 -4.57 15.58 -6.19
CA GLY A 132 -5.43 16.01 -5.10
C GLY A 132 -5.40 15.10 -3.88
N ASP A 133 -5.91 15.65 -2.76
CA ASP A 133 -6.05 14.92 -1.51
C ASP A 133 -7.20 13.92 -1.60
N VAL A 134 -6.94 12.67 -1.27
CA VAL A 134 -7.95 11.58 -1.30
C VAL A 134 -9.12 11.81 -0.34
N LEU A 135 -8.92 12.57 0.73
CA LEU A 135 -10.00 12.93 1.66
C LEU A 135 -10.96 13.99 1.08
N LEU A 136 -10.45 14.83 0.19
CA LEU A 136 -11.22 15.87 -0.52
C LEU A 136 -11.75 15.41 -1.88
N PHE A 137 -11.28 14.25 -2.34
CA PHE A 137 -11.73 13.68 -3.61
C PHE A 137 -13.20 13.29 -3.55
N GLU A 138 -13.98 13.74 -4.54
CA GLU A 138 -15.37 13.34 -4.74
C GLU A 138 -15.47 12.46 -5.99
N PRO A 139 -15.93 11.21 -5.84
CA PRO A 139 -16.10 10.32 -6.99
C PRO A 139 -17.19 10.83 -7.96
N GLU A 140 -16.82 11.11 -9.21
CA GLU A 140 -17.77 11.56 -10.25
C GLU A 140 -18.35 10.39 -11.05
N ASP A 141 -17.60 9.26 -11.10
CA ASP A 141 -18.00 8.03 -11.80
C ASP A 141 -18.44 6.93 -10.82
N ARG A 142 -18.98 5.85 -11.39
CA ARG A 142 -19.16 4.60 -10.68
C ARG A 142 -18.11 3.58 -11.11
N TYR A 143 -17.53 2.90 -10.12
CA TYR A 143 -16.34 2.08 -10.30
C TYR A 143 -16.64 0.58 -10.17
N GLU A 144 -16.05 -0.20 -11.07
CA GLU A 144 -15.98 -1.65 -11.00
C GLU A 144 -15.02 -2.12 -9.90
N LEU A 145 -13.91 -1.39 -9.76
CA LEU A 145 -12.88 -1.61 -8.76
C LEU A 145 -12.46 -0.27 -8.15
N VAL A 146 -12.45 -0.21 -6.83
CA VAL A 146 -11.71 0.81 -6.09
C VAL A 146 -10.51 0.14 -5.44
N PHE A 147 -9.30 0.65 -5.69
CA PHE A 147 -8.06 0.11 -5.15
C PHE A 147 -7.38 1.13 -4.22
N LEU A 148 -6.97 0.65 -3.03
CA LEU A 148 -6.22 1.41 -2.03
C LEU A 148 -4.92 0.67 -1.72
N GLY A 149 -3.83 1.14 -2.32
CA GLY A 149 -2.54 0.45 -2.34
C GLY A 149 -1.59 0.83 -1.20
N GLY A 150 -1.99 0.74 0.06
CA GLY A 150 -1.18 1.15 1.22
C GLY A 150 -1.46 2.59 1.62
N LEU A 151 -2.70 3.01 1.51
CA LEU A 151 -3.19 4.35 1.81
C LEU A 151 -3.75 4.47 3.23
N LEU A 152 -4.55 3.49 3.66
CA LEU A 152 -5.31 3.58 4.92
C LEU A 152 -4.42 3.69 6.17
N MET A 153 -3.17 3.25 6.06
CA MET A 153 -2.20 3.41 7.15
C MET A 153 -1.75 4.87 7.37
N TYR A 154 -2.04 5.78 6.45
CA TYR A 154 -1.75 7.21 6.55
C TYR A 154 -2.97 8.05 6.96
N LEU A 155 -4.07 7.39 7.30
CA LEU A 155 -5.31 8.03 7.72
C LEU A 155 -5.69 7.66 9.16
N ASN A 156 -6.24 8.64 9.89
CA ASN A 156 -6.87 8.41 11.18
C ASN A 156 -8.14 7.57 11.01
N GLU A 157 -8.57 6.86 12.05
CA GLU A 157 -9.67 5.90 11.93
C GLU A 157 -10.99 6.55 11.47
N GLY A 158 -11.31 7.74 11.96
CA GLY A 158 -12.50 8.48 11.53
C GLY A 158 -12.49 8.82 10.04
N ASP A 159 -11.29 9.21 9.52
CA ASP A 159 -11.14 9.54 8.09
C ASP A 159 -11.17 8.30 7.21
N VAL A 160 -10.65 7.15 7.71
CA VAL A 160 -10.82 5.85 7.04
C VAL A 160 -12.30 5.50 6.89
N VAL A 161 -13.09 5.65 7.96
CA VAL A 161 -14.54 5.38 7.94
C VAL A 161 -15.23 6.30 6.94
N SER A 162 -15.00 7.61 7.01
CA SER A 162 -15.62 8.60 6.11
C SER A 162 -15.26 8.35 4.65
N LEU A 163 -14.00 8.05 4.37
CA LEU A 163 -13.53 7.72 3.01
C LEU A 163 -14.22 6.46 2.47
N LEU A 164 -14.24 5.38 3.25
CA LEU A 164 -14.84 4.11 2.81
C LEU A 164 -16.34 4.22 2.60
N GLN A 165 -17.06 4.99 3.41
CA GLN A 165 -18.47 5.25 3.21
C GLN A 165 -18.74 6.01 1.90
N LYS A 166 -17.96 7.06 1.59
CA LYS A 166 -18.00 7.78 0.31
C LYS A 166 -17.73 6.85 -0.86
N LEU A 167 -16.73 5.97 -0.74
CA LEU A 167 -16.37 5.01 -1.80
C LEU A 167 -17.42 3.93 -2.01
N LEU A 168 -18.14 3.53 -0.96
CA LEU A 168 -19.23 2.57 -1.04
C LEU A 168 -20.31 3.05 -2.02
N ASP A 169 -20.70 4.33 -1.95
CA ASP A 169 -21.70 4.93 -2.80
C ASP A 169 -21.26 5.06 -4.28
N SER A 170 -19.97 5.01 -4.53
CA SER A 170 -19.37 5.10 -5.87
C SER A 170 -19.18 3.75 -6.57
N LEU A 171 -19.52 2.63 -5.92
CA LEU A 171 -19.39 1.32 -6.55
C LEU A 171 -20.53 1.06 -7.56
N LYS A 172 -20.19 0.38 -8.66
CA LYS A 172 -21.17 -0.26 -9.54
C LYS A 172 -21.82 -1.46 -8.86
N PRO A 173 -23.02 -1.88 -9.28
CA PRO A 173 -23.56 -3.17 -8.89
C PRO A 173 -22.56 -4.31 -9.16
N GLY A 174 -22.16 -5.06 -8.11
CA GLY A 174 -21.13 -6.09 -8.20
C GLY A 174 -19.67 -5.60 -8.10
N GLY A 175 -19.46 -4.29 -8.08
CA GLY A 175 -18.14 -3.68 -7.86
C GLY A 175 -17.57 -4.01 -6.48
N ILE A 176 -16.25 -3.87 -6.33
CA ILE A 176 -15.53 -4.21 -5.10
C ILE A 176 -14.52 -3.12 -4.73
N ILE A 177 -14.18 -3.08 -3.43
CA ILE A 177 -13.01 -2.37 -2.95
C ILE A 177 -11.91 -3.38 -2.63
N VAL A 178 -10.70 -3.11 -3.08
CA VAL A 178 -9.50 -3.89 -2.71
C VAL A 178 -8.54 -2.99 -1.96
N CYS A 179 -8.31 -3.31 -0.68
CA CYS A 179 -7.29 -2.65 0.13
C CYS A 179 -6.05 -3.56 0.23
N ARG A 180 -4.87 -3.01 -0.02
CA ARG A 180 -3.59 -3.67 0.16
C ARG A 180 -2.81 -2.95 1.25
N GLU A 181 -2.92 -3.41 2.50
CA GLU A 181 -2.46 -2.64 3.65
C GLU A 181 -1.36 -3.36 4.44
N THR A 182 -0.42 -2.56 4.97
CA THR A 182 0.55 -3.06 5.94
C THR A 182 -0.14 -3.28 7.28
N THR A 183 0.11 -4.45 7.85
CA THR A 183 -0.60 -4.91 9.05
C THR A 183 0.38 -5.35 10.14
N VAL A 184 -0.07 -5.24 11.38
CA VAL A 184 0.54 -5.85 12.57
C VAL A 184 -0.24 -7.10 12.98
N ARG A 185 0.32 -7.89 13.88
CA ARG A 185 -0.30 -9.15 14.31
C ARG A 185 -1.58 -8.92 15.10
N LYS A 186 -1.60 -7.95 16.02
CA LYS A 186 -2.74 -7.64 16.89
C LYS A 186 -2.85 -6.15 17.14
N GLY A 187 -4.08 -5.64 17.22
CA GLY A 187 -4.38 -4.29 17.62
C GLY A 187 -3.87 -3.23 16.63
N VAL A 188 -3.37 -2.15 17.18
CA VAL A 188 -2.92 -0.95 16.44
C VAL A 188 -1.55 -0.53 16.95
N VAL A 189 -0.67 -0.16 16.04
CA VAL A 189 0.67 0.40 16.35
C VAL A 189 0.84 1.68 15.53
N THR A 190 1.06 2.79 16.22
CA THR A 190 1.37 4.08 15.59
C THR A 190 2.88 4.26 15.50
N ARG A 191 3.36 4.66 14.35
CA ARG A 191 4.72 5.11 14.13
C ARG A 191 4.75 6.63 14.09
N GLU A 192 5.57 7.21 14.93
CA GLU A 192 5.78 8.65 15.06
C GLU A 192 7.10 9.09 14.42
N GLY A 193 7.33 10.39 14.34
CA GLY A 193 8.54 11.00 13.78
C GLY A 193 8.34 11.59 12.39
N GLY A 194 9.41 11.68 11.60
CA GLY A 194 9.33 12.26 10.25
C GLY A 194 8.51 11.43 9.25
N TYR A 195 8.42 10.13 9.48
CA TYR A 195 7.49 9.23 8.78
C TYR A 195 6.46 8.73 9.77
N GLN A 196 5.20 9.11 9.58
CA GLN A 196 4.09 8.71 10.43
C GLN A 196 3.17 7.72 9.73
N ALA A 197 2.72 6.70 10.47
CA ALA A 197 1.76 5.72 9.97
C ALA A 197 1.05 5.01 11.13
N VAL A 198 -0.18 4.58 10.91
CA VAL A 198 -0.95 3.73 11.82
C VAL A 198 -1.08 2.34 11.23
N TYR A 199 -0.36 1.38 11.79
CA TYR A 199 -0.46 -0.03 11.40
C TYR A 199 -1.55 -0.72 12.21
N ARG A 200 -2.55 -1.23 11.54
CA ARG A 200 -3.68 -1.94 12.15
C ARG A 200 -3.55 -3.44 11.89
N SER A 201 -4.05 -4.27 12.80
CA SER A 201 -4.13 -5.71 12.53
C SER A 201 -5.20 -6.02 11.48
N ALA A 202 -5.14 -7.20 10.86
CA ALA A 202 -6.16 -7.63 9.92
C ALA A 202 -7.55 -7.67 10.57
N GLU A 203 -7.63 -8.07 11.84
CA GLU A 203 -8.85 -8.06 12.63
C GLU A 203 -9.39 -6.63 12.84
N THR A 204 -8.51 -5.67 13.18
CA THR A 204 -8.89 -4.26 13.32
C THR A 204 -9.42 -3.68 12.01
N TYR A 205 -8.75 -3.95 10.89
CA TYR A 205 -9.24 -3.52 9.58
C TYR A 205 -10.61 -4.12 9.26
N THR A 206 -10.80 -5.43 9.49
CA THR A 206 -12.10 -6.09 9.24
C THR A 206 -13.21 -5.47 10.08
N ARG A 207 -12.95 -5.12 11.35
CA ARG A 207 -13.92 -4.41 12.19
C ARG A 207 -14.30 -3.06 11.58
N ILE A 208 -13.31 -2.23 11.19
CA ILE A 208 -13.54 -0.92 10.57
C ILE A 208 -14.36 -1.07 9.28
N PHE A 209 -14.04 -2.05 8.43
CA PHE A 209 -14.76 -2.29 7.19
C PHE A 209 -16.23 -2.65 7.44
N ASN A 210 -16.50 -3.51 8.42
CA ASN A 210 -17.86 -3.87 8.81
C ASN A 210 -18.64 -2.67 9.34
N GLU A 211 -18.01 -1.78 10.13
CA GLU A 211 -18.62 -0.54 10.61
C GLU A 211 -18.97 0.43 9.47
N CYS A 212 -18.32 0.31 8.31
CA CYS A 212 -18.64 1.08 7.11
C CYS A 212 -19.72 0.45 6.22
N GLY A 213 -20.32 -0.69 6.59
CA GLY A 213 -21.29 -1.42 5.72
C GLY A 213 -20.60 -2.22 4.61
N LEU A 214 -19.36 -2.64 4.83
CA LEU A 214 -18.53 -3.39 3.89
C LEU A 214 -18.16 -4.76 4.48
N SER A 215 -18.67 -5.83 3.91
CA SER A 215 -18.25 -7.19 4.24
C SER A 215 -16.88 -7.53 3.67
N THR A 216 -15.98 -8.03 4.50
CA THR A 216 -14.70 -8.57 4.05
C THR A 216 -14.89 -9.99 3.50
N VAL A 217 -15.00 -10.12 2.18
CA VAL A 217 -15.26 -11.42 1.54
C VAL A 217 -13.99 -12.26 1.36
N LYS A 218 -12.81 -11.63 1.39
CA LYS A 218 -11.54 -12.34 1.31
C LYS A 218 -10.41 -11.55 1.95
N VAL A 219 -9.57 -12.25 2.70
CA VAL A 219 -8.29 -11.74 3.20
C VAL A 219 -7.18 -12.61 2.64
N LYS A 220 -6.20 -12.02 1.96
CA LYS A 220 -5.07 -12.74 1.38
C LYS A 220 -3.75 -12.15 1.88
N ARG A 221 -2.96 -12.96 2.60
CA ARG A 221 -1.61 -12.57 3.02
C ARG A 221 -0.72 -12.29 1.81
N ASN A 222 -0.04 -11.17 1.82
CA ASN A 222 0.89 -10.73 0.78
C ASN A 222 2.28 -11.33 1.06
N THR A 223 2.50 -12.55 0.61
CA THR A 223 3.75 -13.29 0.88
C THR A 223 5.00 -12.64 0.27
N PRO A 224 5.00 -12.03 -0.93
CA PRO A 224 6.17 -11.31 -1.44
C PRO A 224 6.53 -10.08 -0.61
N TYR A 225 5.54 -9.37 -0.02
CA TYR A 225 5.81 -8.33 0.98
C TYR A 225 6.54 -8.92 2.18
N VAL A 226 5.97 -9.99 2.77
CA VAL A 226 6.53 -10.65 3.95
C VAL A 226 7.98 -11.07 3.70
N LEU A 227 8.26 -11.62 2.52
CA LEU A 227 9.62 -12.03 2.13
C LEU A 227 10.63 -10.88 2.26
N LEU A 228 10.33 -9.74 1.60
CA LEU A 228 11.25 -8.59 1.63
C LEU A 228 11.31 -7.95 3.01
N GLN A 229 10.20 -7.93 3.75
CA GLN A 229 10.16 -7.41 5.12
C GLN A 229 11.05 -8.24 6.07
N MET A 230 11.06 -9.57 5.92
CA MET A 230 12.01 -10.44 6.65
C MET A 230 13.46 -10.03 6.38
N GLY A 231 13.79 -9.76 5.11
CA GLY A 231 15.10 -9.29 4.72
C GLY A 231 15.44 -7.92 5.31
N CYS A 232 14.50 -6.98 5.29
CA CYS A 232 14.69 -5.65 5.89
C CYS A 232 14.99 -5.74 7.38
N GLU A 233 14.21 -6.51 8.11
CA GLU A 233 14.40 -6.68 9.55
C GLU A 233 15.71 -7.41 9.87
N PHE A 234 16.08 -8.40 9.06
CA PHE A 234 17.38 -9.08 9.20
C PHE A 234 18.54 -8.10 8.98
N VAL A 235 18.51 -7.33 7.89
CA VAL A 235 19.57 -6.34 7.59
C VAL A 235 19.63 -5.27 8.66
N LYS A 236 18.50 -4.83 9.23
CA LYS A 236 18.47 -3.89 10.38
C LYS A 236 19.20 -4.47 11.58
N LYS A 237 18.87 -5.71 11.98
CA LYS A 237 19.52 -6.40 13.10
C LYS A 237 21.01 -6.58 12.85
N TRP A 238 21.40 -7.02 11.65
CA TRP A 238 22.79 -7.14 11.26
C TRP A 238 23.53 -5.79 11.38
N LYS A 239 22.97 -4.70 10.84
CA LYS A 239 23.57 -3.36 10.96
C LYS A 239 23.71 -2.88 12.41
N ALA A 240 22.84 -3.29 13.31
CA ALA A 240 22.94 -2.96 14.73
C ALA A 240 24.13 -3.65 15.41
N LEU A 241 24.49 -4.86 14.95
CA LEU A 241 25.54 -5.70 15.55
C LEU A 241 26.94 -5.42 15.01
N VAL A 242 27.06 -4.88 13.78
CA VAL A 242 28.36 -4.69 13.13
C VAL A 242 28.91 -3.26 13.30
N PRO A 243 30.25 -3.07 13.26
CA PRO A 243 30.89 -1.75 13.25
C PRO A 243 30.41 -0.87 12.07
N LYS A 244 30.40 0.47 12.27
CA LYS A 244 29.93 1.45 11.27
C LYS A 244 30.46 1.23 9.83
N PRO A 245 31.77 0.95 9.60
CA PRO A 245 32.26 0.75 8.23
C PRO A 245 31.60 -0.42 7.48
N LEU A 246 31.24 -1.48 8.20
CA LEU A 246 30.62 -2.68 7.60
C LEU A 246 29.13 -2.50 7.31
N ARG A 247 28.47 -1.52 7.93
CA ARG A 247 27.01 -1.27 7.74
C ARG A 247 26.66 -0.82 6.34
N MET A 248 27.61 -0.21 5.61
CA MET A 248 27.42 0.36 4.28
C MET A 248 27.70 -0.63 3.14
N ILE A 249 28.04 -1.89 3.45
CA ILE A 249 28.37 -2.89 2.43
C ILE A 249 27.06 -3.35 1.75
N PRO A 250 26.80 -2.98 0.47
CA PRO A 250 25.56 -3.32 -0.22
C PRO A 250 25.41 -4.80 -0.52
N VAL A 251 26.54 -5.55 -0.59
CA VAL A 251 26.57 -7.00 -0.86
C VAL A 251 25.71 -7.78 0.14
N VAL A 252 25.58 -7.34 1.38
CA VAL A 252 24.77 -8.04 2.38
C VAL A 252 23.29 -8.08 1.96
N GLY A 253 22.74 -6.95 1.51
CA GLY A 253 21.37 -6.92 1.01
C GLY A 253 21.15 -7.82 -0.22
N HIS A 254 22.13 -7.87 -1.13
CA HIS A 254 22.08 -8.77 -2.28
C HIS A 254 22.09 -10.24 -1.86
N LEU A 255 22.96 -10.64 -0.93
CA LEU A 255 23.03 -12.01 -0.41
C LEU A 255 21.76 -12.40 0.32
N VAL A 256 21.26 -11.52 1.20
CA VAL A 256 19.99 -11.74 1.92
C VAL A 256 18.86 -11.94 0.92
N TYR A 257 18.75 -11.07 -0.08
CA TYR A 257 17.71 -11.22 -1.12
C TYR A 257 17.86 -12.54 -1.90
N ALA A 258 19.08 -12.93 -2.28
CA ALA A 258 19.32 -14.18 -3.01
C ALA A 258 18.84 -15.41 -2.21
N VAL A 259 19.22 -15.48 -0.92
CA VAL A 259 18.78 -16.57 -0.04
C VAL A 259 17.25 -16.60 0.11
N LEU A 260 16.64 -15.46 0.39
CA LEU A 260 15.19 -15.35 0.53
C LEU A 260 14.47 -15.71 -0.77
N ARG A 261 15.02 -15.30 -1.92
CA ARG A 261 14.41 -15.57 -3.24
C ARG A 261 14.45 -17.05 -3.60
N ILE A 262 15.55 -17.74 -3.30
CA ILE A 262 15.69 -19.19 -3.55
C ILE A 262 14.76 -19.99 -2.64
N SER A 263 14.59 -19.58 -1.38
CA SER A 263 13.76 -20.26 -0.40
C SER A 263 12.26 -19.88 -0.45
N TYR A 264 11.89 -18.92 -1.29
CA TYR A 264 10.48 -18.55 -1.50
C TYR A 264 9.73 -19.65 -2.29
N PRO A 265 8.47 -19.98 -1.95
CA PRO A 265 7.63 -19.33 -0.94
C PRO A 265 7.74 -19.90 0.48
N TRP A 266 8.52 -20.94 0.71
CA TRP A 266 8.53 -21.71 1.96
C TRP A 266 9.01 -20.90 3.17
N ILE A 267 10.05 -20.09 2.99
CA ILE A 267 10.69 -19.33 4.07
C ILE A 267 9.73 -18.42 4.85
N VAL A 268 8.71 -17.87 4.18
CA VAL A 268 7.75 -16.94 4.80
C VAL A 268 6.78 -17.63 5.79
N HIS A 269 6.75 -18.95 5.77
CA HIS A 269 5.89 -19.76 6.66
C HIS A 269 6.66 -20.31 7.86
N ILE A 270 8.00 -20.42 7.75
CA ILE A 270 8.84 -21.04 8.79
C ILE A 270 8.68 -20.37 10.16
N PRO A 271 8.74 -19.02 10.31
CA PRO A 271 8.58 -18.41 11.62
C PRO A 271 7.28 -18.81 12.32
N GLY A 272 6.17 -18.89 11.57
CA GLY A 272 4.87 -19.28 12.10
C GLY A 272 4.83 -20.70 12.64
N LEU A 273 5.59 -21.64 12.06
CA LEU A 273 5.68 -23.02 12.54
C LEU A 273 6.29 -23.11 13.94
N PHE A 274 7.15 -22.17 14.30
CA PHE A 274 7.78 -22.05 15.60
C PHE A 274 7.11 -21.05 16.54
N GLY A 275 5.93 -20.54 16.18
CA GLY A 275 5.22 -19.51 16.96
C GLY A 275 5.92 -18.16 17.01
N LEU A 276 6.92 -17.91 16.15
CA LEU A 276 7.68 -16.67 16.14
C LEU A 276 6.90 -15.55 15.45
N GLU A 277 6.92 -14.36 16.04
CA GLU A 277 6.38 -13.12 15.45
C GLU A 277 7.44 -12.46 14.55
N TYR A 278 7.66 -13.03 13.37
CA TYR A 278 8.63 -12.53 12.41
C TYR A 278 8.13 -12.66 10.96
N PRO A 279 8.21 -11.63 10.14
CA PRO A 279 8.56 -10.25 10.51
C PRO A 279 7.46 -9.56 11.36
N LEU A 280 7.79 -8.43 11.99
CA LEU A 280 6.87 -7.65 12.83
C LEU A 280 5.73 -7.03 12.01
N LEU A 281 6.06 -6.54 10.81
CA LEU A 281 5.08 -6.03 9.85
C LEU A 281 4.79 -7.09 8.79
N THR A 282 3.52 -7.28 8.52
CA THR A 282 3.01 -8.08 7.42
C THR A 282 2.20 -7.20 6.46
N ASN A 283 1.59 -7.78 5.46
CA ASN A 283 0.70 -7.06 4.55
C ASN A 283 -0.39 -7.99 4.06
N HIS A 284 -1.58 -7.46 3.87
CA HIS A 284 -2.73 -8.23 3.42
C HIS A 284 -3.47 -7.48 2.31
N PHE A 285 -4.01 -8.24 1.38
CA PHE A 285 -5.09 -7.80 0.50
C PHE A 285 -6.41 -8.14 1.16
N PHE A 286 -7.31 -7.17 1.22
CA PHE A 286 -8.69 -7.31 1.66
C PHE A 286 -9.58 -7.05 0.45
N VAL A 287 -10.51 -7.95 0.18
CA VAL A 287 -11.57 -7.75 -0.83
C VAL A 287 -12.85 -7.48 -0.10
N LEU A 288 -13.44 -6.32 -0.36
CA LEU A 288 -14.62 -5.83 0.33
C LEU A 288 -15.78 -5.69 -0.66
N ARG A 289 -16.98 -6.01 -0.18
CA ARG A 289 -18.24 -5.81 -0.90
C ARG A 289 -19.25 -5.11 -0.02
N PRO A 290 -20.19 -4.34 -0.60
CA PRO A 290 -21.33 -3.82 0.13
C PRO A 290 -22.10 -4.93 0.84
N ASP A 291 -22.54 -4.70 2.09
CA ASP A 291 -23.34 -5.65 2.87
C ASP A 291 -24.72 -5.88 2.24
N SER A 292 -25.27 -4.85 1.63
CA SER A 292 -26.51 -4.93 0.85
C SER A 292 -26.21 -4.70 -0.63
N PRO A 293 -26.89 -5.37 -1.56
CA PRO A 293 -26.71 -5.08 -2.97
C PRO A 293 -27.05 -3.61 -3.22
N VAL A 294 -26.17 -2.89 -3.92
CA VAL A 294 -26.44 -1.52 -4.39
C VAL A 294 -27.75 -1.58 -5.21
N PRO A 295 -28.80 -0.80 -4.87
CA PRO A 295 -30.07 -0.86 -5.56
C PRO A 295 -29.89 -0.65 -7.06
N SER A 296 -30.50 -1.51 -7.87
CA SER A 296 -30.47 -1.45 -9.36
C SER A 296 -31.26 -0.29 -9.94
N ASP A 297 -32.02 0.44 -9.12
CA ASP A 297 -33.05 1.39 -9.57
C ASP A 297 -32.51 2.74 -10.09
N ILE A 298 -31.18 2.96 -10.06
CA ILE A 298 -30.59 4.21 -10.59
C ILE A 298 -30.22 4.08 -12.09
N GLN A 299 -30.36 2.90 -12.70
CA GLN A 299 -30.08 2.72 -14.15
C GLN A 299 -31.12 3.34 -15.09
N ALA A 300 -32.32 3.66 -14.60
CA ALA A 300 -33.39 4.22 -15.46
C ALA A 300 -33.27 5.74 -15.70
N ALA A 301 -32.56 6.48 -14.86
CA ALA A 301 -32.49 7.94 -14.98
C ALA A 301 -31.41 8.46 -15.94
N SER A 302 -30.36 7.66 -16.21
CA SER A 302 -29.24 8.06 -17.10
C SER A 302 -29.46 7.68 -18.59
N ALA A 303 -30.45 6.88 -18.90
CA ALA A 303 -30.80 6.50 -20.28
C ALA A 303 -31.90 7.37 -20.90
N ALA A 304 -32.39 8.38 -20.17
CA ALA A 304 -33.50 9.24 -20.58
C ALA A 304 -33.16 10.74 -20.64
N SER A 305 -31.85 11.07 -20.61
CA SER A 305 -31.38 12.45 -20.82
C SER A 305 -30.39 12.52 -22.03
#